data_b0452761aba48631a395add2de043c18
#
_entry.id   b0452761aba48631a395add2de043c18
#
_cell.length_a   1.000
_cell.length_b   1.000
_cell.length_c   1.000
_cell.angle_alpha   90.00
_cell.angle_beta   90.00
_cell.angle_gamma   90.00
#
_symmetry.space_group_name_H-M   'P 1'
#
loop_
_entity.id
_entity.type
_entity.pdbx_description
1 polymer ?
#
loop_
_entity_poly.entity_id
_entity_poly.type
_entity_poly.pdbx_seq_one_letter_code
_entity_poly.pdbx_strand_id
1 'polypeptide(L)'
;ALSYETTPSLAFIQIDRLRHQDDSADPHLSHQRNSAQRERLFTEICEALAGDAETLGAFTASYVSSNTWQALRERCKSNNIAIIHEVRMCFNEIGRRMTEAGYLANAHLVYMLLENELDQFLRDPQSFSETLSERRVVHQELALLDPPYIINGQAPPLSQWARKDVATVAQAKVGDVLQGVACSAGICTGTARIILDVFNPGELQAGDILVTVNTDPSWTPLFLASGAVVVNLGAVGSHASIVSRELGIPCVASVADATWRIPNGANITVDGFTGTITINSL
;
A
#
# COMPACT_ATOMS: atom_id res chain seq x y z
N ALA A 1 9.18 -11.49 3.07
CA ALA A 1 8.92 -10.07 3.34
C ALA A 1 9.89 -9.58 4.42
N LEU A 2 10.38 -8.36 4.28
CA LEU A 2 11.27 -7.72 5.25
C LEU A 2 10.46 -7.23 6.47
N SER A 3 11.08 -7.21 7.64
CA SER A 3 10.54 -6.61 8.85
C SER A 3 11.66 -5.89 9.61
N TYR A 4 11.32 -5.03 10.55
CA TYR A 4 12.34 -4.34 11.36
C TYR A 4 13.17 -5.31 12.22
N GLU A 5 12.62 -6.45 12.59
CA GLU A 5 13.33 -7.50 13.30
C GLU A 5 14.34 -8.22 12.40
N THR A 6 13.92 -8.57 11.16
CA THR A 6 14.81 -9.27 10.21
C THR A 6 15.79 -8.34 9.51
N THR A 7 15.48 -7.04 9.45
CA THR A 7 16.27 -6.02 8.76
C THR A 7 16.21 -4.68 9.52
N PRO A 8 16.88 -4.55 10.67
CA PRO A 8 16.80 -3.35 11.52
C PRO A 8 17.22 -2.05 10.82
N SER A 9 18.08 -2.13 9.82
CA SER A 9 18.51 -0.98 9.02
C SER A 9 17.34 -0.21 8.40
N LEU A 10 16.23 -0.88 8.09
CA LEU A 10 15.04 -0.24 7.54
C LEU A 10 14.41 0.76 8.52
N ALA A 11 14.39 0.43 9.82
CA ALA A 11 13.92 1.34 10.85
C ALA A 11 14.80 2.60 10.94
N PHE A 12 16.12 2.43 10.89
CA PHE A 12 17.05 3.55 10.94
C PHE A 12 16.95 4.47 9.72
N ILE A 13 16.78 3.90 8.52
CA ILE A 13 16.54 4.68 7.30
C ILE A 13 15.25 5.52 7.42
N GLN A 14 14.20 4.96 7.99
CA GLN A 14 12.94 5.70 8.17
C GLN A 14 13.05 6.78 9.23
N ILE A 15 13.70 6.50 10.35
CA ILE A 15 13.98 7.50 11.40
C ILE A 15 14.83 8.64 10.83
N ASP A 16 15.86 8.33 10.05
CA ASP A 16 16.72 9.34 9.43
C ASP A 16 15.93 10.27 8.50
N ARG A 17 14.98 9.76 7.74
CA ARG A 17 14.10 10.57 6.89
C ARG A 17 13.16 11.46 7.70
N LEU A 18 12.55 10.90 8.75
CA LEU A 18 11.62 11.65 9.60
C LEU A 18 12.29 12.81 10.33
N ARG A 19 13.53 12.64 10.81
CA ARG A 19 14.27 13.70 11.55
C ARG A 19 14.63 14.93 10.70
N HIS A 20 14.53 14.83 9.37
CA HIS A 20 14.78 15.94 8.46
C HIS A 20 13.50 16.65 8.00
N GLN A 21 12.33 16.22 8.49
CA GLN A 21 11.07 16.88 8.18
C GLN A 21 10.83 18.08 9.10
N ASP A 22 10.04 19.03 8.62
CA ASP A 22 9.59 20.18 9.41
C ASP A 22 8.63 19.73 10.52
N ASP A 23 8.66 20.40 11.67
CA ASP A 23 7.80 20.11 12.81
C ASP A 23 6.29 20.21 12.48
N SER A 24 5.93 20.93 11.41
CA SER A 24 4.54 20.96 10.91
C SER A 24 4.04 19.62 10.40
N ALA A 25 4.95 18.70 10.04
CA ALA A 25 4.65 17.32 9.63
C ALA A 25 4.43 16.37 10.83
N ASP A 26 4.47 16.86 12.08
CA ASP A 26 4.22 16.05 13.27
C ASP A 26 2.85 15.36 13.18
N PRO A 27 2.80 14.02 13.17
CA PRO A 27 1.56 13.26 13.11
C PRO A 27 0.59 13.59 14.27
N HIS A 28 1.10 13.94 15.44
CA HIS A 28 0.28 14.32 16.60
C HIS A 28 -0.46 15.64 16.35
N LEU A 29 0.22 16.65 15.79
CA LEU A 29 -0.41 17.92 15.44
C LEU A 29 -1.44 17.75 14.33
N SER A 30 -1.15 16.92 13.35
CA SER A 30 -2.09 16.58 12.27
C SER A 30 -3.32 15.86 12.80
N HIS A 31 -3.12 14.88 13.70
CA HIS A 31 -4.22 14.18 14.36
C HIS A 31 -5.11 15.11 15.20
N GLN A 32 -4.52 16.03 15.97
CA GLN A 32 -5.27 17.00 16.76
C GLN A 32 -6.12 17.92 15.87
N ARG A 33 -5.53 18.46 14.77
CA ARG A 33 -6.25 19.29 13.81
C ARG A 33 -7.43 18.55 13.16
N ASN A 34 -7.19 17.34 12.69
CA ASN A 34 -8.22 16.51 12.06
C ASN A 34 -9.33 16.12 13.06
N SER A 35 -8.96 15.82 14.31
CA SER A 35 -9.94 15.52 15.38
C SER A 35 -10.82 16.74 15.67
N ALA A 36 -10.22 17.91 15.84
CA ALA A 36 -10.97 19.14 16.09
C ALA A 36 -11.89 19.51 14.91
N GLN A 37 -11.40 19.34 13.67
CA GLN A 37 -12.23 19.57 12.47
C GLN A 37 -13.40 18.58 12.40
N ARG A 38 -13.17 17.31 12.68
CA ARG A 38 -14.21 16.26 12.70
C ARG A 38 -15.31 16.59 13.72
N GLU A 39 -14.93 16.99 14.94
CA GLU A 39 -15.87 17.34 15.99
C GLU A 39 -16.70 18.58 15.64
N ARG A 40 -16.06 19.60 15.03
CA ARG A 40 -16.76 20.77 14.54
C ARG A 40 -17.79 20.40 13.47
N LEU A 41 -17.38 19.66 12.44
CA LEU A 41 -18.26 19.22 11.37
C LEU A 41 -19.40 18.33 11.88
N PHE A 42 -19.14 17.45 12.85
CA PHE A 42 -20.17 16.65 13.47
C PHE A 42 -21.24 17.53 14.14
N THR A 43 -20.82 18.54 14.88
CA THR A 43 -21.73 19.49 15.52
C THR A 43 -22.55 20.28 14.50
N GLU A 44 -21.91 20.87 13.49
CA GLU A 44 -22.56 21.61 12.40
C GLU A 44 -23.62 20.77 11.67
N ILE A 45 -23.30 19.50 11.37
CA ILE A 45 -24.24 18.58 10.72
C ILE A 45 -25.41 18.22 11.64
N CYS A 46 -25.15 17.96 12.93
CA CYS A 46 -26.22 17.70 13.90
C CYS A 46 -27.16 18.89 14.04
N GLU A 47 -26.64 20.12 14.07
CA GLU A 47 -27.45 21.33 14.09
C GLU A 47 -28.28 21.49 12.81
N ALA A 48 -27.69 21.25 11.64
CA ALA A 48 -28.40 21.30 10.36
C ALA A 48 -29.52 20.26 10.25
N LEU A 49 -29.37 19.10 10.91
CA LEU A 49 -30.35 18.01 10.91
C LEU A 49 -31.33 18.08 12.08
N ALA A 50 -31.27 19.11 12.95
CA ALA A 50 -32.09 19.20 14.17
C ALA A 50 -33.60 19.13 13.91
N GLY A 51 -34.05 19.52 12.72
CA GLY A 51 -35.45 19.45 12.29
C GLY A 51 -35.93 18.08 11.78
N ASP A 52 -35.02 17.12 11.59
CA ASP A 52 -35.29 15.76 11.09
C ASP A 52 -34.69 14.71 12.02
N ALA A 53 -35.48 14.26 12.98
CA ALA A 53 -35.03 13.32 14.02
C ALA A 53 -34.61 11.96 13.46
N GLU A 54 -35.20 11.49 12.35
CA GLU A 54 -34.87 10.20 11.74
C GLU A 54 -33.50 10.27 11.09
N THR A 55 -33.25 11.27 10.24
CA THR A 55 -31.95 11.47 9.57
C THR A 55 -30.84 11.77 10.59
N LEU A 56 -31.09 12.59 11.61
CA LEU A 56 -30.15 12.87 12.68
C LEU A 56 -29.78 11.60 13.44
N GLY A 57 -30.75 10.74 13.77
CA GLY A 57 -30.53 9.46 14.44
C GLY A 57 -29.69 8.52 13.60
N ALA A 58 -29.98 8.39 12.30
CA ALA A 58 -29.22 7.58 11.36
C ALA A 58 -27.79 8.10 11.19
N PHE A 59 -27.60 9.41 11.06
CA PHE A 59 -26.27 10.04 10.95
C PHE A 59 -25.42 9.79 12.21
N THR A 60 -25.99 10.04 13.39
CA THR A 60 -25.29 9.85 14.69
C THR A 60 -24.88 8.40 14.90
N ALA A 61 -25.79 7.45 14.62
CA ALA A 61 -25.50 6.02 14.72
C ALA A 61 -24.39 5.60 13.74
N SER A 62 -24.43 6.10 12.51
CA SER A 62 -23.41 5.85 11.49
C SER A 62 -22.05 6.43 11.88
N TYR A 63 -22.01 7.63 12.42
CA TYR A 63 -20.79 8.28 12.92
C TYR A 63 -20.13 7.46 14.05
N VAL A 64 -20.91 7.09 15.09
CA VAL A 64 -20.40 6.27 16.20
C VAL A 64 -19.92 4.91 15.70
N SER A 65 -20.71 4.25 14.87
CA SER A 65 -20.38 2.96 14.28
C SER A 65 -19.07 3.04 13.47
N SER A 66 -18.94 4.02 12.57
CA SER A 66 -17.75 4.19 11.74
C SER A 66 -16.48 4.38 12.58
N ASN A 67 -16.53 5.26 13.59
CA ASN A 67 -15.37 5.48 14.47
C ASN A 67 -14.98 4.21 15.23
N THR A 68 -15.97 3.48 15.78
CA THR A 68 -15.73 2.24 16.52
C THR A 68 -15.13 1.15 15.63
N TRP A 69 -15.74 0.89 14.48
CA TRP A 69 -15.32 -0.19 13.58
C TRP A 69 -13.99 0.09 12.91
N GLN A 70 -13.66 1.34 12.58
CA GLN A 70 -12.34 1.68 12.04
C GLN A 70 -11.23 1.40 13.05
N ALA A 71 -11.40 1.80 14.31
CA ALA A 71 -10.42 1.52 15.35
C ALA A 71 -10.26 0.01 15.61
N LEU A 72 -11.37 -0.74 15.65
CA LEU A 72 -11.34 -2.20 15.80
C LEU A 72 -10.68 -2.90 14.60
N ARG A 73 -10.99 -2.47 13.39
CA ARG A 73 -10.38 -3.01 12.17
C ARG A 73 -8.85 -2.90 12.20
N GLU A 74 -8.32 -1.72 12.54
CA GLU A 74 -6.87 -1.53 12.59
C GLU A 74 -6.22 -2.34 13.72
N ARG A 75 -6.88 -2.47 14.88
CA ARG A 75 -6.40 -3.34 15.97
C ARG A 75 -6.38 -4.81 15.55
N CYS A 76 -7.45 -5.32 14.94
CA CYS A 76 -7.52 -6.69 14.45
C CYS A 76 -6.44 -6.97 13.39
N LYS A 77 -6.23 -6.03 12.46
CA LYS A 77 -5.18 -6.12 11.46
C LYS A 77 -3.79 -6.20 12.10
N SER A 78 -3.49 -5.34 13.07
CA SER A 78 -2.21 -5.33 13.77
C SER A 78 -1.96 -6.64 14.52
N ASN A 79 -2.96 -7.18 15.20
CA ASN A 79 -2.86 -8.46 15.90
C ASN A 79 -2.62 -9.62 14.92
N ASN A 80 -3.34 -9.66 13.81
CA ASN A 80 -3.14 -10.69 12.78
C ASN A 80 -1.72 -10.62 12.18
N ILE A 81 -1.22 -9.41 11.89
CA ILE A 81 0.14 -9.22 11.39
C ILE A 81 1.17 -9.71 12.41
N ALA A 82 0.96 -9.45 13.71
CA ALA A 82 1.86 -9.94 14.77
C ALA A 82 1.90 -11.48 14.80
N ILE A 83 0.74 -12.16 14.76
CA ILE A 83 0.68 -13.63 14.71
C ILE A 83 1.38 -14.17 13.46
N ILE A 84 1.10 -13.60 12.29
CA ILE A 84 1.75 -14.01 11.03
C ILE A 84 3.26 -13.80 11.11
N HIS A 85 3.70 -12.73 11.79
CA HIS A 85 5.13 -12.46 11.98
C HIS A 85 5.81 -13.57 12.80
N GLU A 86 5.22 -13.98 13.93
CA GLU A 86 5.76 -15.07 14.76
C GLU A 86 5.85 -16.39 13.99
N VAL A 87 4.80 -16.75 13.25
CA VAL A 87 4.81 -17.93 12.37
C VAL A 87 5.95 -17.83 11.35
N ARG A 88 6.12 -16.65 10.73
CA ARG A 88 7.21 -16.41 9.79
C ARG A 88 8.60 -16.55 10.42
N MET A 89 8.78 -16.09 11.67
CA MET A 89 10.04 -16.24 12.38
C MET A 89 10.35 -17.72 12.65
N CYS A 90 9.34 -18.54 12.97
CA CYS A 90 9.50 -19.98 13.08
C CYS A 90 9.95 -20.60 11.74
N PHE A 91 9.32 -20.25 10.63
CA PHE A 91 9.72 -20.73 9.31
C PHE A 91 11.13 -20.27 8.91
N ASN A 92 11.51 -19.03 9.21
CA ASN A 92 12.87 -18.54 9.00
C ASN A 92 13.90 -19.41 9.75
N GLU A 93 13.62 -19.77 11.01
CA GLU A 93 14.50 -20.59 11.81
C GLU A 93 14.57 -22.04 11.29
N ILE A 94 13.45 -22.62 10.86
CA ILE A 94 13.44 -23.93 10.19
C ILE A 94 14.30 -23.87 8.93
N GLY A 95 14.07 -22.87 8.07
CA GLY A 95 14.83 -22.70 6.84
C GLY A 95 16.34 -22.54 7.09
N ARG A 96 16.73 -21.75 8.09
CA ARG A 96 18.13 -21.58 8.52
C ARG A 96 18.75 -22.92 8.91
N ARG A 97 18.11 -23.67 9.81
CA ARG A 97 18.61 -24.99 10.28
C ARG A 97 18.73 -25.98 9.13
N MET A 98 17.75 -26.03 8.22
CA MET A 98 17.78 -26.95 7.08
C MET A 98 18.88 -26.59 6.08
N THR A 99 19.20 -25.31 5.93
CA THR A 99 20.31 -24.84 5.10
C THR A 99 21.65 -25.15 5.74
N GLU A 100 21.83 -24.92 7.05
CA GLU A 100 23.04 -25.24 7.76
C GLU A 100 23.32 -26.75 7.81
N ALA A 101 22.27 -27.56 7.83
CA ALA A 101 22.37 -29.00 7.72
C ALA A 101 22.64 -29.54 6.30
N GLY A 102 22.65 -28.65 5.30
CA GLY A 102 22.90 -28.99 3.89
C GLY A 102 21.69 -29.57 3.14
N TYR A 103 20.50 -29.56 3.72
CA TYR A 103 19.28 -30.07 3.06
C TYR A 103 18.68 -29.09 2.07
N LEU A 104 18.80 -27.80 2.32
CA LEU A 104 18.31 -26.74 1.45
C LEU A 104 19.46 -25.85 0.96
N ALA A 105 19.42 -25.48 -0.31
CA ALA A 105 20.37 -24.51 -0.89
C ALA A 105 20.17 -23.09 -0.36
N ASN A 106 18.96 -22.74 0.09
CA ASN A 106 18.60 -21.42 0.59
C ASN A 106 17.47 -21.53 1.61
N ALA A 107 17.59 -20.81 2.73
CA ALA A 107 16.61 -20.81 3.82
C ALA A 107 15.19 -20.43 3.38
N HIS A 108 15.06 -19.54 2.38
CA HIS A 108 13.74 -19.11 1.90
C HIS A 108 12.99 -20.19 1.09
N LEU A 109 13.63 -21.31 0.73
CA LEU A 109 12.94 -22.43 0.08
C LEU A 109 11.86 -23.05 0.97
N VAL A 110 11.98 -22.94 2.29
CA VAL A 110 10.95 -23.39 3.23
C VAL A 110 9.57 -22.80 2.96
N TYR A 111 9.49 -21.61 2.38
CA TYR A 111 8.24 -20.95 2.00
C TYR A 111 7.57 -21.51 0.73
N MET A 112 8.22 -22.44 0.07
CA MET A 112 7.66 -23.18 -1.06
C MET A 112 6.96 -24.47 -0.65
N LEU A 113 6.99 -24.82 0.65
CA LEU A 113 6.21 -25.93 1.21
C LEU A 113 4.71 -25.62 1.16
N LEU A 114 3.92 -26.66 0.94
CA LEU A 114 2.49 -26.65 1.19
C LEU A 114 2.23 -27.06 2.65
N GLU A 115 1.09 -26.60 3.21
CA GLU A 115 0.73 -26.86 4.61
C GLU A 115 0.77 -28.36 4.96
N ASN A 116 0.21 -29.20 4.10
CA ASN A 116 0.14 -30.66 4.29
C ASN A 116 1.49 -31.39 4.12
N GLU A 117 2.53 -30.72 3.68
CA GLU A 117 3.87 -31.28 3.48
C GLU A 117 4.79 -31.07 4.68
N LEU A 118 4.45 -30.15 5.59
CA LEU A 118 5.34 -29.74 6.67
C LEU A 118 5.81 -30.90 7.53
N ASP A 119 4.93 -31.80 7.94
CA ASP A 119 5.29 -32.96 8.77
C ASP A 119 6.22 -33.94 8.04
N GLN A 120 6.00 -34.15 6.75
CA GLN A 120 6.87 -35.02 5.94
C GLN A 120 8.23 -34.35 5.72
N PHE A 121 8.24 -33.06 5.40
CA PHE A 121 9.47 -32.29 5.25
C PHE A 121 10.34 -32.31 6.51
N LEU A 122 9.74 -32.17 7.70
CA LEU A 122 10.51 -32.25 8.97
C LEU A 122 11.11 -33.63 9.24
N ARG A 123 10.52 -34.71 8.69
CA ARG A 123 11.04 -36.07 8.83
C ARG A 123 12.11 -36.40 7.79
N ASP A 124 11.93 -35.91 6.56
CA ASP A 124 12.85 -36.18 5.44
C ASP A 124 13.01 -34.92 4.58
N PRO A 125 13.79 -33.91 5.03
CA PRO A 125 13.97 -32.65 4.30
C PRO A 125 14.63 -32.84 2.94
N GLN A 126 15.50 -33.84 2.80
CA GLN A 126 16.27 -34.05 1.58
C GLN A 126 15.39 -34.38 0.37
N SER A 127 14.28 -35.10 0.57
CA SER A 127 13.36 -35.48 -0.51
C SER A 127 12.62 -34.29 -1.12
N PHE A 128 12.61 -33.14 -0.45
CA PHE A 128 11.92 -31.91 -0.91
C PHE A 128 12.82 -30.91 -1.65
N SER A 129 14.14 -31.09 -1.60
CA SER A 129 15.10 -30.07 -2.08
C SER A 129 14.87 -29.67 -3.53
N GLU A 130 14.67 -30.64 -4.44
CA GLU A 130 14.40 -30.39 -5.86
C GLU A 130 13.03 -29.73 -6.07
N THR A 131 11.98 -30.31 -5.51
CA THR A 131 10.61 -29.79 -5.62
C THR A 131 10.48 -28.35 -5.13
N LEU A 132 11.11 -27.99 -4.01
CA LEU A 132 11.07 -26.63 -3.48
C LEU A 132 11.82 -25.64 -4.38
N SER A 133 12.93 -26.08 -4.98
CA SER A 133 13.69 -25.29 -5.93
C SER A 133 12.90 -25.02 -7.21
N GLU A 134 12.25 -26.03 -7.77
CA GLU A 134 11.37 -25.89 -8.93
C GLU A 134 10.19 -24.96 -8.64
N ARG A 135 9.51 -25.13 -7.50
CA ARG A 135 8.43 -24.25 -7.08
C ARG A 135 8.89 -22.80 -6.92
N ARG A 136 10.10 -22.58 -6.46
CA ARG A 136 10.68 -21.24 -6.35
C ARG A 136 10.81 -20.57 -7.72
N VAL A 137 11.27 -21.31 -8.74
CA VAL A 137 11.35 -20.81 -10.11
C VAL A 137 9.97 -20.46 -10.64
N VAL A 138 9.01 -21.37 -10.51
CA VAL A 138 7.61 -21.13 -10.93
C VAL A 138 7.01 -19.90 -10.21
N HIS A 139 7.24 -19.79 -8.89
CA HIS A 139 6.77 -18.63 -8.12
C HIS A 139 7.38 -17.31 -8.61
N GLN A 140 8.66 -17.31 -8.99
CA GLN A 140 9.31 -16.12 -9.54
C GLN A 140 8.70 -15.73 -10.90
N GLU A 141 8.45 -16.68 -11.79
CA GLU A 141 7.78 -16.43 -13.06
C GLU A 141 6.35 -15.90 -12.88
N LEU A 142 5.59 -16.51 -11.98
CA LEU A 142 4.23 -16.05 -11.66
C LEU A 142 4.22 -14.64 -11.06
N ALA A 143 5.23 -14.26 -10.30
CA ALA A 143 5.35 -12.91 -9.73
C ALA A 143 5.48 -11.81 -10.78
N LEU A 144 5.96 -12.15 -11.99
CA LEU A 144 6.08 -11.23 -13.13
C LEU A 144 4.76 -11.04 -13.89
N LEU A 145 3.75 -11.89 -13.63
CA LEU A 145 2.47 -11.77 -14.31
C LEU A 145 1.52 -10.84 -13.55
N ASP A 146 0.70 -10.14 -14.32
CA ASP A 146 -0.38 -9.28 -13.80
C ASP A 146 -1.71 -10.04 -13.91
N PRO A 147 -2.25 -10.59 -12.80
CA PRO A 147 -3.48 -11.34 -12.84
C PRO A 147 -4.67 -10.43 -13.14
N PRO A 148 -5.74 -10.94 -13.80
CA PRO A 148 -6.97 -10.18 -13.93
C PRO A 148 -7.52 -9.78 -12.57
N TYR A 149 -7.88 -8.52 -12.41
CA TYR A 149 -8.40 -8.00 -11.13
C TYR A 149 -9.75 -8.61 -10.73
N ILE A 150 -10.57 -8.92 -11.74
CA ILE A 150 -11.86 -9.58 -11.54
C ILE A 150 -11.90 -10.82 -12.43
N ILE A 151 -12.22 -11.97 -11.84
CA ILE A 151 -12.40 -13.22 -12.53
C ILE A 151 -13.87 -13.64 -12.36
N ASN A 152 -14.61 -13.67 -13.49
CA ASN A 152 -15.97 -14.18 -13.54
C ASN A 152 -15.94 -15.59 -14.12
N GLY A 153 -16.22 -16.60 -13.30
CA GLY A 153 -16.14 -18.00 -13.70
C GLY A 153 -14.73 -18.56 -13.64
N GLN A 154 -14.21 -19.13 -14.73
CA GLN A 154 -12.91 -19.76 -14.79
C GLN A 154 -11.82 -18.73 -15.08
N ALA A 155 -10.69 -18.81 -14.35
CA ALA A 155 -9.53 -17.96 -14.60
C ALA A 155 -8.98 -18.16 -16.01
N PRO A 156 -8.62 -17.09 -16.74
CA PRO A 156 -7.94 -17.20 -18.02
C PRO A 156 -6.61 -17.97 -17.88
N PRO A 157 -6.14 -18.66 -18.93
CA PRO A 157 -4.82 -19.26 -18.93
C PRO A 157 -3.71 -18.23 -18.66
N LEU A 158 -2.65 -18.64 -17.92
CA LEU A 158 -1.53 -17.76 -17.57
C LEU A 158 -0.87 -17.10 -18.79
N SER A 159 -0.89 -17.76 -19.96
CA SER A 159 -0.38 -17.22 -21.22
C SER A 159 -1.12 -15.97 -21.72
N GLN A 160 -2.28 -15.68 -21.20
CA GLN A 160 -3.08 -14.48 -21.51
C GLN A 160 -2.90 -13.36 -20.49
N TRP A 161 -2.16 -13.60 -19.41
CA TRP A 161 -1.93 -12.59 -18.41
C TRP A 161 -0.85 -11.61 -18.87
N ALA A 162 -1.08 -10.33 -18.63
CA ALA A 162 -0.08 -9.30 -18.93
C ALA A 162 1.17 -9.50 -18.08
N ARG A 163 2.31 -9.02 -18.57
CA ARG A 163 3.56 -9.01 -17.79
C ARG A 163 3.75 -7.65 -17.13
N LYS A 164 4.10 -7.66 -15.85
CA LYS A 164 4.37 -6.44 -15.06
C LYS A 164 5.65 -5.71 -15.47
N ASP A 165 6.58 -6.41 -16.11
CA ASP A 165 7.88 -5.88 -16.56
C ASP A 165 7.84 -5.30 -17.98
N VAL A 166 6.69 -5.35 -18.65
CA VAL A 166 6.50 -4.86 -20.01
C VAL A 166 5.45 -3.76 -20.05
N ALA A 167 5.86 -2.56 -20.46
CA ALA A 167 4.94 -1.45 -20.67
C ALA A 167 3.96 -1.79 -21.80
N THR A 168 2.68 -1.85 -21.48
CA THR A 168 1.59 -2.16 -22.44
C THR A 168 0.85 -0.91 -22.89
N VAL A 169 1.15 0.25 -22.29
CA VAL A 169 0.45 1.52 -22.51
C VAL A 169 1.42 2.64 -22.82
N ALA A 170 0.99 3.59 -23.65
CA ALA A 170 1.78 4.77 -23.96
C ALA A 170 1.81 5.75 -22.78
N GLN A 171 2.93 6.44 -22.61
CA GLN A 171 3.04 7.54 -21.65
C GLN A 171 2.11 8.70 -22.04
N ALA A 172 1.58 9.36 -21.04
CA ALA A 172 0.77 10.56 -21.18
C ALA A 172 1.62 11.73 -21.63
N LYS A 173 0.99 12.63 -22.39
CA LYS A 173 1.59 13.85 -22.92
C LYS A 173 1.20 15.06 -22.09
N VAL A 174 1.93 16.15 -22.26
CA VAL A 174 1.56 17.44 -21.66
C VAL A 174 0.13 17.83 -22.07
N GLY A 175 -0.69 18.17 -21.10
CA GLY A 175 -2.11 18.49 -21.26
C GLY A 175 -3.06 17.30 -21.12
N ASP A 176 -2.55 16.06 -21.11
CA ASP A 176 -3.40 14.90 -20.85
C ASP A 176 -3.92 14.90 -19.40
N VAL A 177 -5.17 14.43 -19.24
CA VAL A 177 -5.82 14.25 -17.96
C VAL A 177 -6.11 12.77 -17.74
N LEU A 178 -5.59 12.22 -16.64
CA LEU A 178 -5.88 10.87 -16.21
C LEU A 178 -7.00 10.91 -15.18
N GLN A 179 -7.89 9.91 -15.20
CA GLN A 179 -9.02 9.81 -14.30
C GLN A 179 -8.84 8.62 -13.36
N GLY A 180 -9.14 8.85 -12.08
CA GLY A 180 -9.23 7.83 -11.04
C GLY A 180 -10.39 8.10 -10.10
N VAL A 181 -10.33 7.51 -8.91
CA VAL A 181 -11.31 7.70 -7.84
C VAL A 181 -10.78 8.75 -6.86
N ALA A 182 -11.56 9.80 -6.62
CA ALA A 182 -11.31 10.82 -5.61
C ALA A 182 -11.32 10.18 -4.21
N CYS A 183 -10.18 10.17 -3.51
CA CYS A 183 -10.02 9.45 -2.26
C CYS A 183 -9.71 10.35 -1.06
N SER A 184 -8.92 11.39 -1.24
CA SER A 184 -8.64 12.40 -0.23
C SER A 184 -8.64 13.77 -0.90
N ALA A 185 -9.42 14.68 -0.36
CA ALA A 185 -9.65 16.02 -0.89
C ALA A 185 -8.38 16.88 -0.89
N GLY A 186 -8.31 17.84 -1.80
CA GLY A 186 -7.21 18.78 -1.94
C GLY A 186 -6.65 18.81 -3.35
N ILE A 187 -5.83 19.82 -3.64
CA ILE A 187 -5.13 19.98 -4.92
C ILE A 187 -3.64 20.16 -4.61
N CYS A 188 -2.81 19.42 -5.30
CA CYS A 188 -1.35 19.56 -5.20
C CYS A 188 -0.72 19.50 -6.58
N THR A 189 0.23 20.40 -6.83
CA THR A 189 1.09 20.37 -8.02
C THR A 189 2.51 20.10 -7.59
N GLY A 190 3.16 19.15 -8.22
CA GLY A 190 4.53 18.75 -7.86
C GLY A 190 5.13 17.79 -8.86
N THR A 191 6.34 17.32 -8.57
CA THR A 191 7.07 16.37 -9.40
C THR A 191 6.58 14.95 -9.14
N ALA A 192 6.21 14.23 -10.17
CA ALA A 192 5.82 12.82 -10.07
C ALA A 192 7.03 11.95 -9.78
N ARG A 193 6.98 11.14 -8.73
CA ARG A 193 7.99 10.13 -8.39
C ARG A 193 7.36 8.75 -8.44
N ILE A 194 7.77 7.98 -9.46
CA ILE A 194 7.32 6.60 -9.64
C ILE A 194 8.15 5.71 -8.71
N ILE A 195 7.50 5.19 -7.67
CA ILE A 195 8.16 4.34 -6.68
C ILE A 195 7.46 2.97 -6.68
N LEU A 196 8.21 1.94 -7.03
CA LEU A 196 7.71 0.56 -7.09
C LEU A 196 8.19 -0.28 -5.90
N ASP A 197 9.23 0.18 -5.20
CA ASP A 197 9.80 -0.47 -4.02
C ASP A 197 9.94 0.55 -2.88
N VAL A 198 9.20 0.33 -1.80
CA VAL A 198 9.21 1.20 -0.61
C VAL A 198 10.60 1.31 0.05
N PHE A 199 11.44 0.29 -0.12
CA PHE A 199 12.79 0.27 0.43
C PHE A 199 13.82 0.99 -0.46
N ASN A 200 13.44 1.29 -1.70
CA ASN A 200 14.22 2.07 -2.64
C ASN A 200 13.37 3.21 -3.25
N PRO A 201 13.01 4.23 -2.46
CA PRO A 201 12.13 5.33 -2.91
C PRO A 201 12.82 6.36 -3.80
N GLY A 202 14.07 6.12 -4.22
CA GLY A 202 14.79 7.03 -5.10
C GLY A 202 14.94 8.43 -4.51
N GLU A 203 14.63 9.44 -5.33
CA GLU A 203 14.82 10.87 -5.02
C GLU A 203 13.54 11.55 -4.52
N LEU A 204 12.64 10.84 -3.82
CA LEU A 204 11.42 11.44 -3.29
C LEU A 204 11.78 12.58 -2.30
N GLN A 205 11.33 13.78 -2.62
CA GLN A 205 11.54 14.99 -1.82
C GLN A 205 10.22 15.52 -1.25
N ALA A 206 10.32 16.42 -0.28
CA ALA A 206 9.15 17.07 0.30
C ALA A 206 8.33 17.81 -0.77
N GLY A 207 7.03 17.51 -0.85
CA GLY A 207 6.10 18.11 -1.82
C GLY A 207 6.04 17.38 -3.17
N ASP A 208 6.90 16.39 -3.44
CA ASP A 208 6.76 15.53 -4.62
C ASP A 208 5.46 14.70 -4.56
N ILE A 209 5.02 14.23 -5.70
CA ILE A 209 3.81 13.40 -5.82
C ILE A 209 4.23 11.94 -5.93
N LEU A 210 3.87 11.15 -4.91
CA LEU A 210 4.10 9.71 -4.89
C LEU A 210 3.15 9.01 -5.87
N VAL A 211 3.72 8.31 -6.85
CA VAL A 211 2.98 7.48 -7.80
C VAL A 211 3.43 6.03 -7.66
N THR A 212 2.50 5.13 -7.34
CA THR A 212 2.82 3.71 -7.14
C THR A 212 1.68 2.78 -7.54
N VAL A 213 1.93 1.48 -7.55
CA VAL A 213 0.89 0.49 -7.89
C VAL A 213 -0.15 0.40 -6.77
N ASN A 214 0.29 0.16 -5.55
CA ASN A 214 -0.52 0.08 -4.33
C ASN A 214 0.36 0.36 -3.12
N THR A 215 -0.23 0.53 -1.95
CA THR A 215 0.52 0.79 -0.72
C THR A 215 0.07 -0.11 0.43
N ASP A 216 0.97 -0.32 1.36
CA ASP A 216 0.75 -0.97 2.64
C ASP A 216 1.35 -0.12 3.80
N PRO A 217 1.22 -0.50 5.07
CA PRO A 217 1.73 0.29 6.19
C PRO A 217 3.21 0.66 6.16
N SER A 218 4.04 -0.11 5.45
CA SER A 218 5.47 0.21 5.30
C SER A 218 5.73 1.49 4.48
N TRP A 219 4.74 1.93 3.70
CA TRP A 219 4.80 3.14 2.86
C TRP A 219 4.54 4.44 3.62
N THR A 220 4.01 4.37 4.85
CA THR A 220 3.61 5.56 5.62
C THR A 220 4.68 6.65 5.69
N PRO A 221 5.98 6.35 5.88
CA PRO A 221 7.01 7.39 5.87
C PRO A 221 7.14 8.16 4.54
N LEU A 222 6.81 7.53 3.42
CA LEU A 222 6.84 8.19 2.10
C LEU A 222 5.67 9.14 1.93
N PHE A 223 4.51 8.84 2.52
CA PHE A 223 3.36 9.75 2.52
C PHE A 223 3.67 11.06 3.24
N LEU A 224 4.43 11.01 4.33
CA LEU A 224 4.80 12.21 5.09
C LEU A 224 5.65 13.19 4.26
N ALA A 225 6.46 12.69 3.34
CA ALA A 225 7.24 13.51 2.41
C ALA A 225 6.43 13.95 1.18
N SER A 226 5.31 13.29 0.88
CA SER A 226 4.58 13.52 -0.36
C SER A 226 3.60 14.66 -0.25
N GLY A 227 3.49 15.48 -1.30
CA GLY A 227 2.46 16.50 -1.44
C GLY A 227 1.10 15.93 -1.88
N ALA A 228 1.11 14.80 -2.60
CA ALA A 228 -0.07 14.03 -2.99
C ALA A 228 0.30 12.58 -3.29
N VAL A 229 -0.72 11.71 -3.39
CA VAL A 229 -0.54 10.28 -3.68
C VAL A 229 -1.45 9.85 -4.83
N VAL A 230 -0.87 9.11 -5.78
CA VAL A 230 -1.57 8.49 -6.91
C VAL A 230 -1.26 6.99 -6.90
N VAL A 231 -2.30 6.14 -6.97
CA VAL A 231 -2.11 4.69 -7.00
C VAL A 231 -2.90 4.05 -8.15
N ASN A 232 -2.26 3.05 -8.79
CA ASN A 232 -2.92 2.27 -9.85
C ASN A 232 -4.13 1.52 -9.30
N LEU A 233 -3.96 0.91 -8.11
CA LEU A 233 -4.96 0.06 -7.48
C LEU A 233 -5.33 0.62 -6.10
N GLY A 234 -6.63 0.77 -5.88
CA GLY A 234 -7.12 1.26 -4.59
C GLY A 234 -8.60 1.61 -4.66
N ALA A 235 -9.17 1.90 -3.51
CA ALA A 235 -10.55 2.36 -3.34
C ALA A 235 -10.63 3.32 -2.18
N VAL A 236 -11.79 3.90 -1.92
CA VAL A 236 -12.03 4.86 -0.82
C VAL A 236 -11.61 4.32 0.56
N GLY A 237 -11.62 2.99 0.76
CA GLY A 237 -11.18 2.31 1.98
C GLY A 237 -9.79 1.67 1.90
N SER A 238 -9.00 1.93 0.85
CA SER A 238 -7.64 1.38 0.73
C SER A 238 -6.65 2.09 1.67
N HIS A 239 -5.51 1.48 1.91
CA HIS A 239 -4.44 2.05 2.75
C HIS A 239 -4.03 3.44 2.26
N ALA A 240 -3.78 3.61 0.96
CA ALA A 240 -3.43 4.92 0.38
C ALA A 240 -4.46 6.00 0.74
N SER A 241 -5.74 5.69 0.57
CA SER A 241 -6.84 6.62 0.82
C SER A 241 -6.99 6.98 2.31
N ILE A 242 -6.83 6.01 3.19
CA ILE A 242 -6.96 6.20 4.64
C ILE A 242 -5.82 7.09 5.14
N VAL A 243 -4.57 6.72 4.83
CA VAL A 243 -3.39 7.46 5.30
C VAL A 243 -3.36 8.89 4.72
N SER A 244 -3.71 9.05 3.45
CA SER A 244 -3.78 10.40 2.84
C SER A 244 -4.79 11.30 3.54
N ARG A 245 -5.97 10.78 3.94
CA ARG A 245 -6.94 11.55 4.72
C ARG A 245 -6.43 11.89 6.13
N GLU A 246 -5.76 10.96 6.78
CA GLU A 246 -5.16 11.18 8.11
C GLU A 246 -4.09 12.28 8.06
N LEU A 247 -3.32 12.33 6.99
CA LEU A 247 -2.27 13.33 6.78
C LEU A 247 -2.78 14.62 6.13
N GLY A 248 -4.01 14.62 5.59
CA GLY A 248 -4.59 15.79 4.92
C GLY A 248 -3.98 16.09 3.55
N ILE A 249 -3.43 15.08 2.87
CA ILE A 249 -2.85 15.22 1.52
C ILE A 249 -3.79 14.67 0.45
N PRO A 250 -3.85 15.28 -0.76
CA PRO A 250 -4.66 14.79 -1.87
C PRO A 250 -4.33 13.35 -2.25
N CYS A 251 -5.36 12.55 -2.57
CA CYS A 251 -5.16 11.18 -3.04
C CYS A 251 -6.15 10.83 -4.14
N VAL A 252 -5.62 10.27 -5.23
CA VAL A 252 -6.40 9.69 -6.33
C VAL A 252 -6.00 8.22 -6.48
N ALA A 253 -6.98 7.33 -6.34
CA ALA A 253 -6.78 5.89 -6.47
C ALA A 253 -7.43 5.33 -7.73
N SER A 254 -7.15 4.06 -8.06
CA SER A 254 -7.68 3.39 -9.27
C SER A 254 -7.39 4.16 -10.56
N VAL A 255 -6.22 4.77 -10.66
CA VAL A 255 -5.75 5.39 -11.90
C VAL A 255 -5.10 4.30 -12.75
N ALA A 256 -5.79 3.87 -13.79
CA ALA A 256 -5.32 2.78 -14.64
C ALA A 256 -3.92 3.07 -15.18
N ASP A 257 -2.99 2.16 -14.90
CA ASP A 257 -1.60 2.18 -15.37
C ASP A 257 -0.83 3.48 -15.05
N ALA A 258 -1.18 4.19 -13.95
CA ALA A 258 -0.55 5.46 -13.59
C ALA A 258 0.98 5.37 -13.57
N THR A 259 1.53 4.28 -13.03
CA THR A 259 2.99 4.06 -12.94
C THR A 259 3.68 3.90 -14.30
N TRP A 260 2.94 3.59 -15.36
CA TRP A 260 3.42 3.50 -16.74
C TRP A 260 3.10 4.75 -17.54
N ARG A 261 1.90 5.31 -17.32
CA ARG A 261 1.40 6.46 -18.08
C ARG A 261 2.00 7.77 -17.63
N ILE A 262 2.25 7.95 -16.33
CA ILE A 262 2.85 9.18 -15.80
C ILE A 262 4.37 9.07 -15.94
N PRO A 263 5.05 9.97 -16.67
CA PRO A 263 6.49 9.97 -16.74
C PRO A 263 7.13 10.31 -15.39
N ASN A 264 8.16 9.55 -15.00
CA ASN A 264 8.90 9.87 -13.77
C ASN A 264 9.61 11.22 -13.93
N GLY A 265 9.45 12.12 -12.98
CA GLY A 265 9.98 13.48 -13.04
C GLY A 265 9.06 14.51 -13.68
N ALA A 266 7.94 14.12 -14.29
CA ALA A 266 6.96 15.05 -14.84
C ALA A 266 6.35 15.94 -13.75
N ASN A 267 6.09 17.21 -14.07
CA ASN A 267 5.28 18.07 -13.21
C ASN A 267 3.81 17.77 -13.46
N ILE A 268 3.09 17.40 -12.40
CA ILE A 268 1.66 17.04 -12.48
C ILE A 268 0.84 17.77 -11.43
N THR A 269 -0.45 17.95 -11.71
CA THR A 269 -1.44 18.43 -10.73
C THR A 269 -2.39 17.30 -10.39
N VAL A 270 -2.51 16.98 -9.11
CA VAL A 270 -3.45 15.99 -8.54
C VAL A 270 -4.61 16.74 -7.90
N ASP A 271 -5.81 16.48 -8.37
CA ASP A 271 -7.06 16.99 -7.79
C ASP A 271 -7.80 15.85 -7.10
N GLY A 272 -7.70 15.81 -5.78
CA GLY A 272 -8.35 14.81 -4.93
C GLY A 272 -9.84 15.07 -4.70
N PHE A 273 -10.42 16.18 -5.17
CA PHE A 273 -11.87 16.43 -5.18
C PHE A 273 -12.55 15.76 -6.36
N THR A 274 -11.93 15.86 -7.54
CA THR A 274 -12.47 15.34 -8.80
C THR A 274 -11.91 13.99 -9.19
N GLY A 275 -10.78 13.60 -8.60
CA GLY A 275 -10.08 12.35 -8.94
C GLY A 275 -9.31 12.46 -10.26
N THR A 276 -8.83 13.65 -10.63
CA THR A 276 -8.09 13.89 -11.88
C THR A 276 -6.61 14.16 -11.63
N ILE A 277 -5.78 13.75 -12.61
CA ILE A 277 -4.35 14.06 -12.66
C ILE A 277 -4.05 14.71 -14.01
N THR A 278 -3.53 15.92 -13.99
CA THR A 278 -3.15 16.66 -15.21
C THR A 278 -1.64 16.67 -15.36
N ILE A 279 -1.15 16.36 -16.56
CA ILE A 279 0.28 16.42 -16.90
C ILE A 279 0.61 17.86 -17.34
N ASN A 280 1.39 18.59 -16.57
CA ASN A 280 1.70 20.00 -16.83
C ASN A 280 2.94 20.17 -17.70
N SER A 281 4.00 19.41 -17.40
CA SER A 281 5.26 19.35 -18.18
C SER A 281 5.98 18.02 -17.97
N LEU A 282 6.89 17.68 -18.87
CA LEU A 282 7.70 16.45 -18.81
C LEU A 282 9.10 16.74 -18.27
#